data_a744f8292ca06ee8ea196ab2cd58de0e
#
_entry.id   a744f8292ca06ee8ea196ab2cd58de0e
#
_cell.length_a   1.000
_cell.length_b   1.000
_cell.length_c   1.000
_cell.angle_alpha   90.00
_cell.angle_beta   90.00
_cell.angle_gamma   90.00
#
_symmetry.space_group_name_H-M   'P 1'
#
loop_
_entity.id
_entity.type
_entity.pdbx_description
1 polymer ?
#
loop_
_entity_poly.entity_id
_entity_poly.type
_entity_poly.pdbx_seq_one_letter_code
_entity_poly.pdbx_strand_id
1 'polypeptide(L)'
;MNLQGSGESIERQARDIFIENIELLNFDGKVIKYKVTCSKGTYIRVLSENIAEKLGTVGFMSSLKRTRVGSFKIEDAGKFIKIEDILNVESVELSDSEYKKFLNGILINVKNLENGWAKVYSGNEFKGFGIVDKNLLKRKIVIDE
;
A
#
# COMPACT_ATOMS: atom_id res chain seq x y z
N MET A 1 -46.19 -10.67 12.07
CA MET A 1 -45.58 -9.82 11.02
C MET A 1 -44.11 -10.25 10.90
N ASN A 2 -43.84 -11.18 9.99
CA ASN A 2 -42.50 -11.79 9.83
C ASN A 2 -41.64 -10.94 8.89
N LEU A 3 -40.58 -10.36 9.42
CA LEU A 3 -39.51 -9.77 8.61
C LEU A 3 -38.45 -10.86 8.41
N GLN A 4 -38.59 -11.66 7.37
CA GLN A 4 -37.50 -12.47 6.84
C GLN A 4 -36.70 -11.56 5.93
N GLY A 5 -35.53 -11.12 6.40
CA GLY A 5 -34.51 -10.54 5.56
C GLY A 5 -33.89 -11.63 4.68
N SER A 6 -34.07 -11.53 3.37
CA SER A 6 -33.39 -12.35 2.38
C SER A 6 -31.89 -12.03 2.46
N GLY A 7 -31.14 -12.86 3.17
CA GLY A 7 -29.70 -12.83 3.17
C GLY A 7 -29.19 -13.37 1.83
N GLU A 8 -28.99 -12.51 0.85
CA GLU A 8 -28.20 -12.85 -0.32
C GLU A 8 -26.77 -13.13 0.16
N SER A 9 -26.35 -14.38 0.07
CA SER A 9 -24.97 -14.75 0.27
C SER A 9 -24.16 -14.20 -0.91
N ILE A 10 -23.50 -13.06 -0.72
CA ILE A 10 -22.56 -12.56 -1.70
C ILE A 10 -21.38 -13.54 -1.71
N GLU A 11 -21.30 -14.40 -2.72
CA GLU A 11 -20.13 -15.22 -3.00
C GLU A 11 -18.93 -14.27 -3.23
N ARG A 12 -18.10 -14.13 -2.20
CA ARG A 12 -16.86 -13.39 -2.33
C ARG A 12 -15.88 -14.26 -3.11
N GLN A 13 -15.52 -13.85 -4.31
CA GLN A 13 -14.47 -14.51 -5.08
C GLN A 13 -13.21 -14.64 -4.21
N ALA A 14 -12.70 -15.86 -4.13
CA ALA A 14 -11.41 -16.12 -3.49
C ALA A 14 -10.34 -15.28 -4.18
N ARG A 15 -9.54 -14.57 -3.42
CA ARG A 15 -8.40 -13.81 -3.95
C ARG A 15 -7.14 -14.58 -3.65
N ASP A 16 -6.28 -14.68 -4.65
CA ASP A 16 -4.96 -15.23 -4.45
C ASP A 16 -4.19 -14.34 -3.48
N ILE A 17 -3.63 -14.94 -2.46
CA ILE A 17 -2.73 -14.31 -1.50
C ILE A 17 -1.35 -14.92 -1.65
N PHE A 18 -0.34 -14.14 -1.36
CA PHE A 18 1.03 -14.59 -1.38
C PHE A 18 1.67 -14.43 0.00
N ILE A 19 2.23 -15.52 0.52
CA ILE A 19 3.01 -15.52 1.74
C ILE A 19 4.48 -15.54 1.35
N GLU A 20 5.15 -14.42 1.54
CA GLU A 20 6.57 -14.26 1.23
C GLU A 20 7.45 -15.00 2.23
N ASN A 21 7.13 -14.87 3.51
CA ASN A 21 7.87 -15.51 4.59
C ASN A 21 6.97 -15.75 5.80
N ILE A 22 7.21 -16.86 6.48
CA ILE A 22 6.61 -17.17 7.78
C ILE A 22 7.71 -17.71 8.72
N GLU A 23 7.84 -17.13 9.89
CA GLU A 23 8.88 -17.42 10.87
C GLU A 23 8.23 -17.77 12.22
N LEU A 24 8.51 -18.95 12.74
CA LEU A 24 8.11 -19.34 14.08
C LEU A 24 9.00 -18.62 15.10
N LEU A 25 8.39 -17.80 15.94
CA LEU A 25 9.11 -17.06 16.99
C LEU A 25 9.11 -17.81 18.33
N ASN A 26 7.99 -18.46 18.67
CA ASN A 26 7.86 -19.22 19.91
C ASN A 26 6.69 -20.22 19.83
N PHE A 27 6.81 -21.32 20.57
CA PHE A 27 5.73 -22.27 20.82
C PHE A 27 5.88 -22.84 22.23
N ASP A 28 4.85 -22.73 23.05
CA ASP A 28 4.83 -23.19 24.44
C ASP A 28 3.94 -24.43 24.68
N GLY A 29 3.53 -25.08 23.60
CA GLY A 29 2.60 -26.23 23.63
C GLY A 29 1.13 -25.85 23.49
N LYS A 30 0.77 -24.57 23.65
CA LYS A 30 -0.60 -24.04 23.48
C LYS A 30 -0.67 -22.83 22.57
N VAL A 31 0.31 -21.94 22.68
CA VAL A 31 0.34 -20.69 21.91
C VAL A 31 1.50 -20.70 20.94
N ILE A 32 1.16 -20.50 19.67
CA ILE A 32 2.15 -20.29 18.60
C ILE A 32 2.28 -18.78 18.38
N LYS A 33 3.51 -18.28 18.50
CA LYS A 33 3.87 -16.92 18.09
C LYS A 33 4.68 -16.98 16.82
N TYR A 34 4.19 -16.35 15.76
CA TYR A 34 4.89 -16.31 14.49
C TYR A 34 4.89 -14.92 13.88
N LYS A 35 5.83 -14.67 12.98
CA LYS A 35 5.93 -13.47 12.15
C LYS A 35 5.66 -13.86 10.71
N VAL A 36 4.86 -13.07 10.02
CA VAL A 36 4.53 -13.33 8.60
C VAL A 36 4.71 -12.07 7.78
N THR A 37 5.28 -12.24 6.59
CA THR A 37 5.29 -11.23 5.52
C THR A 37 4.40 -11.76 4.40
N CYS A 38 3.39 -10.98 4.05
CA CYS A 38 2.37 -11.42 3.09
C CYS A 38 1.86 -10.26 2.24
N SER A 39 1.22 -10.59 1.13
CA SER A 39 0.58 -9.63 0.24
C SER A 39 -0.59 -8.92 0.91
N LYS A 40 -0.97 -7.77 0.34
CA LYS A 40 -2.21 -7.06 0.73
C LYS A 40 -3.43 -7.97 0.55
N GLY A 41 -4.41 -7.83 1.43
CA GLY A 41 -5.65 -8.63 1.38
C GLY A 41 -5.57 -9.97 2.12
N THR A 42 -4.42 -10.34 2.68
CA THR A 42 -4.26 -11.53 3.50
C THR A 42 -4.96 -11.33 4.86
N TYR A 43 -5.92 -12.18 5.16
CA TYR A 43 -6.60 -12.21 6.46
C TYR A 43 -5.80 -13.09 7.43
N ILE A 44 -5.05 -12.47 8.34
CA ILE A 44 -4.18 -13.19 9.29
C ILE A 44 -4.97 -14.13 10.21
N ARG A 45 -6.22 -13.78 10.55
CA ARG A 45 -7.11 -14.67 11.31
C ARG A 45 -7.31 -15.99 10.56
N VAL A 46 -7.69 -15.93 9.29
CA VAL A 46 -7.90 -17.12 8.46
C VAL A 46 -6.61 -17.91 8.29
N LEU A 47 -5.48 -17.23 8.09
CA LEU A 47 -4.18 -17.89 8.04
C LEU A 47 -3.87 -18.66 9.33
N SER A 48 -4.19 -18.09 10.50
CA SER A 48 -3.98 -18.77 11.78
C SER A 48 -4.85 -20.02 11.92
N GLU A 49 -6.11 -19.94 11.50
CA GLU A 49 -7.04 -21.08 11.47
C GLU A 49 -6.54 -22.19 10.54
N ASN A 50 -6.09 -21.84 9.33
CA ASN A 50 -5.52 -22.78 8.35
C ASN A 50 -4.21 -23.44 8.85
N ILE A 51 -3.37 -22.71 9.58
CA ILE A 51 -2.18 -23.29 10.21
C ILE A 51 -2.59 -24.34 11.24
N ALA A 52 -3.55 -24.03 12.10
CA ALA A 52 -4.03 -24.98 13.12
C ALA A 52 -4.63 -26.23 12.48
N GLU A 53 -5.43 -26.08 11.42
CA GLU A 53 -6.02 -27.19 10.66
C GLU A 53 -4.92 -28.10 10.06
N LYS A 54 -3.88 -27.50 9.43
CA LYS A 54 -2.73 -28.26 8.89
C LYS A 54 -1.92 -29.01 9.98
N LEU A 55 -1.96 -28.52 11.22
CA LEU A 55 -1.36 -29.17 12.36
C LEU A 55 -2.28 -30.24 13.00
N GLY A 56 -3.48 -30.50 12.42
CA GLY A 56 -4.45 -31.48 12.91
C GLY A 56 -5.20 -31.04 14.17
N THR A 57 -5.32 -29.73 14.40
CA THR A 57 -5.99 -29.16 15.57
C THR A 57 -6.87 -27.97 15.18
N VAL A 58 -7.55 -27.40 16.13
CA VAL A 58 -8.28 -26.14 16.00
C VAL A 58 -7.53 -25.02 16.73
N GLY A 59 -7.56 -23.83 16.16
CA GLY A 59 -6.92 -22.68 16.75
C GLY A 59 -7.58 -21.37 16.33
N PHE A 60 -7.30 -20.32 17.06
CA PHE A 60 -7.77 -18.98 16.77
C PHE A 60 -6.70 -17.94 17.07
N MET A 61 -6.79 -16.80 16.41
CA MET A 61 -5.89 -15.69 16.62
C MET A 61 -6.26 -14.95 17.92
N SER A 62 -5.36 -14.95 18.90
CA SER A 62 -5.55 -14.26 20.19
C SER A 62 -5.03 -12.83 20.17
N SER A 63 -3.99 -12.54 19.38
CA SER A 63 -3.46 -11.19 19.25
C SER A 63 -2.80 -10.99 17.87
N LEU A 64 -2.74 -9.73 17.43
CA LEU A 64 -2.08 -9.33 16.19
C LEU A 64 -1.34 -8.01 16.41
N LYS A 65 -0.07 -7.97 16.03
CA LYS A 65 0.72 -6.74 15.94
C LYS A 65 1.22 -6.56 14.51
N ARG A 66 0.80 -5.47 13.88
CA ARG A 66 1.30 -5.11 12.56
C ARG A 66 2.57 -4.28 12.72
N THR A 67 3.67 -4.76 12.16
CA THR A 67 4.99 -4.12 12.30
C THR A 67 5.43 -3.36 11.06
N ARG A 68 4.82 -3.63 9.89
CA ARG A 68 5.12 -2.95 8.63
C ARG A 68 3.89 -2.93 7.72
N VAL A 69 3.74 -1.84 6.97
CA VAL A 69 2.78 -1.73 5.85
C VAL A 69 3.46 -0.99 4.71
N GLY A 70 3.72 -1.70 3.61
CA GLY A 70 4.53 -1.14 2.51
C GLY A 70 5.92 -0.75 3.00
N SER A 71 6.34 0.48 2.75
CA SER A 71 7.60 1.06 3.21
C SER A 71 7.61 1.51 4.68
N PHE A 72 6.43 1.68 5.30
CA PHE A 72 6.29 2.18 6.66
C PHE A 72 6.45 1.08 7.70
N LYS A 73 7.25 1.35 8.75
CA LYS A 73 7.47 0.46 9.88
C LYS A 73 6.78 0.99 11.14
N ILE A 74 6.61 0.14 12.14
CA ILE A 74 5.99 0.53 13.41
C ILE A 74 6.81 1.61 14.15
N GLU A 75 8.12 1.65 13.92
CA GLU A 75 9.04 2.64 14.47
C GLU A 75 8.79 4.06 13.90
N ASP A 76 8.07 4.15 12.78
CA ASP A 76 7.68 5.42 12.14
C ASP A 76 6.35 5.97 12.69
N ALA A 77 5.66 5.18 13.54
CA ALA A 77 4.41 5.59 14.14
C ALA A 77 4.61 6.84 15.03
N GLY A 78 3.76 7.85 14.82
CA GLY A 78 3.85 9.13 15.52
C GLY A 78 4.87 10.12 14.97
N LYS A 79 5.59 9.79 13.91
CA LYS A 79 6.46 10.73 13.19
C LYS A 79 5.69 11.40 12.04
N PHE A 80 6.00 12.67 11.80
CA PHE A 80 5.57 13.35 10.58
C PHE A 80 6.40 12.82 9.41
N ILE A 81 5.73 12.37 8.36
CA ILE A 81 6.35 11.93 7.11
C ILE A 81 5.96 12.94 6.05
N LYS A 82 6.93 13.49 5.34
CA LYS A 82 6.65 14.38 4.23
C LYS A 82 5.94 13.61 3.12
N ILE A 83 4.95 14.24 2.49
CA ILE A 83 4.20 13.62 1.40
C ILE A 83 5.12 13.19 0.25
N GLU A 84 6.16 13.98 -0.02
CA GLU A 84 7.17 13.68 -1.05
C GLU A 84 7.94 12.38 -0.77
N ASP A 85 8.04 11.93 0.49
CA ASP A 85 8.78 10.72 0.88
C ASP A 85 7.92 9.45 0.84
N ILE A 86 6.61 9.58 0.59
CA ILE A 86 5.68 8.43 0.55
C ILE A 86 6.01 7.48 -0.61
N LEU A 87 6.40 8.02 -1.76
CA LEU A 87 6.76 7.25 -2.94
C LEU A 87 8.26 7.38 -3.23
N ASN A 88 8.94 6.25 -3.31
CA ASN A 88 10.31 6.22 -3.79
C ASN A 88 10.31 6.12 -5.33
N VAL A 89 10.15 7.26 -5.99
CA VAL A 89 10.05 7.40 -7.44
C VAL A 89 10.94 8.56 -7.91
N GLU A 90 11.25 8.58 -9.19
CA GLU A 90 12.02 9.66 -9.81
C GLU A 90 11.35 11.02 -9.65
N SER A 91 12.12 12.07 -9.82
CA SER A 91 11.65 13.45 -9.71
C SER A 91 11.92 14.23 -10.99
N VAL A 92 11.04 15.19 -11.25
CA VAL A 92 11.19 16.15 -12.34
C VAL A 92 11.05 17.55 -11.80
N GLU A 93 11.95 18.43 -12.21
CA GLU A 93 11.88 19.87 -11.96
C GLU A 93 11.22 20.54 -13.17
N LEU A 94 10.14 21.27 -12.94
CA LEU A 94 9.44 22.04 -13.96
C LEU A 94 9.78 23.51 -13.82
N SER A 95 10.00 24.19 -14.94
CA SER A 95 10.01 25.66 -14.98
C SER A 95 8.64 26.21 -14.61
N ASP A 96 8.58 27.46 -14.20
CA ASP A 96 7.31 28.14 -13.84
C ASP A 96 6.28 28.07 -14.97
N SER A 97 6.73 28.17 -16.23
CA SER A 97 5.85 28.08 -17.40
C SER A 97 5.31 26.67 -17.60
N GLU A 98 6.13 25.63 -17.38
CA GLU A 98 5.73 24.23 -17.46
C GLU A 98 4.82 23.86 -16.29
N TYR A 99 5.12 24.37 -15.09
CA TYR A 99 4.26 24.14 -13.92
C TYR A 99 2.86 24.72 -14.14
N LYS A 100 2.73 25.94 -14.69
CA LYS A 100 1.42 26.50 -15.06
C LYS A 100 0.67 25.62 -16.05
N LYS A 101 1.34 25.05 -17.04
CA LYS A 101 0.74 24.08 -17.97
C LYS A 101 0.31 22.81 -17.25
N PHE A 102 1.17 22.29 -16.36
CA PHE A 102 0.89 21.12 -15.55
C PHE A 102 -0.37 21.32 -14.68
N LEU A 103 -0.50 22.47 -14.02
CA LEU A 103 -1.69 22.84 -13.23
C LEU A 103 -2.98 22.82 -14.07
N ASN A 104 -2.90 23.23 -15.33
CA ASN A 104 -4.03 23.21 -16.26
C ASN A 104 -4.26 21.83 -16.92
N GLY A 105 -3.53 20.79 -16.52
CA GLY A 105 -3.68 19.44 -17.04
C GLY A 105 -3.08 19.23 -18.44
N ILE A 106 -2.29 20.19 -18.93
CA ILE A 106 -1.56 20.06 -20.19
C ILE A 106 -0.40 19.09 -20.00
N LEU A 107 -0.23 18.17 -20.95
CA LEU A 107 0.89 17.22 -20.93
C LEU A 107 2.22 17.95 -21.12
N ILE A 108 3.20 17.61 -20.28
CA ILE A 108 4.56 18.18 -20.32
C ILE A 108 5.49 17.12 -20.91
N ASN A 109 6.27 17.53 -21.90
CA ASN A 109 7.32 16.64 -22.42
C ASN A 109 8.48 16.59 -21.43
N VAL A 110 8.79 15.40 -20.94
CA VAL A 110 9.90 15.14 -20.01
C VAL A 110 10.85 14.14 -20.65
N LYS A 111 12.16 14.32 -20.42
CA LYS A 111 13.18 13.44 -20.99
C LYS A 111 13.82 12.62 -19.86
N ASN A 112 14.26 11.42 -20.20
CA ASN A 112 15.06 10.55 -19.32
C ASN A 112 14.33 10.15 -18.01
N LEU A 113 13.01 10.02 -18.04
CA LEU A 113 12.23 9.48 -16.93
C LEU A 113 11.57 8.16 -17.37
N GLU A 114 11.57 7.18 -16.48
CA GLU A 114 10.86 5.92 -16.72
C GLU A 114 9.35 6.13 -16.68
N ASN A 115 8.62 5.25 -17.38
CA ASN A 115 7.15 5.26 -17.31
C ASN A 115 6.70 4.91 -15.89
N GLY A 116 5.81 5.70 -15.32
CA GLY A 116 5.33 5.50 -13.96
C GLY A 116 5.11 6.79 -13.19
N TRP A 117 5.02 6.67 -11.88
CA TRP A 117 4.89 7.84 -11.01
C TRP A 117 6.16 8.66 -10.96
N ALA A 118 6.01 9.97 -10.94
CA ALA A 118 7.11 10.92 -10.74
C ALA A 118 6.70 12.00 -9.74
N LYS A 119 7.67 12.42 -8.92
CA LYS A 119 7.56 13.61 -8.07
C LYS A 119 7.74 14.85 -8.93
N VAL A 120 6.93 15.85 -8.71
CA VAL A 120 6.97 17.11 -9.46
C VAL A 120 7.42 18.22 -8.54
N TYR A 121 8.47 18.92 -8.95
CA TYR A 121 9.01 20.09 -8.28
C TYR A 121 8.92 21.30 -9.20
N SER A 122 8.84 22.50 -8.64
CA SER A 122 9.01 23.77 -9.32
C SER A 122 9.58 24.79 -8.33
N GLY A 123 10.68 25.45 -8.68
CA GLY A 123 11.39 26.35 -7.78
C GLY A 123 11.99 25.66 -6.55
N ASN A 124 12.43 24.39 -6.69
CA ASN A 124 12.90 23.52 -5.61
C ASN A 124 11.82 23.14 -4.56
N GLU A 125 10.56 23.43 -4.82
CA GLU A 125 9.45 23.06 -3.95
C GLU A 125 8.70 21.86 -4.51
N PHE A 126 8.33 20.91 -3.63
CA PHE A 126 7.51 19.79 -4.00
C PHE A 126 6.08 20.25 -4.31
N LYS A 127 5.63 20.02 -5.52
CA LYS A 127 4.33 20.46 -6.03
C LYS A 127 3.31 19.32 -6.22
N GLY A 128 3.74 18.07 -6.06
CA GLY A 128 2.83 16.92 -6.17
C GLY A 128 3.40 15.76 -6.96
N PHE A 129 2.50 14.98 -7.54
CA PHE A 129 2.84 13.79 -8.34
C PHE A 129 2.18 13.83 -9.71
N GLY A 130 2.92 13.34 -10.70
CA GLY A 130 2.43 13.05 -12.03
C GLY A 130 2.63 11.58 -12.41
N ILE A 131 2.12 11.21 -13.57
CA ILE A 131 2.44 9.94 -14.23
C ILE A 131 3.12 10.26 -15.56
N VAL A 132 4.26 9.64 -15.78
CA VAL A 132 5.00 9.66 -17.05
C VAL A 132 4.53 8.48 -17.90
N ASP A 133 4.14 8.75 -19.12
CA ASP A 133 3.88 7.76 -20.17
C ASP A 133 4.45 8.27 -21.49
N LYS A 134 5.34 7.50 -22.11
CA LYS A 134 5.99 7.85 -23.38
C LYS A 134 6.60 9.26 -23.39
N ASN A 135 7.35 9.60 -22.36
CA ASN A 135 7.96 10.91 -22.13
C ASN A 135 6.95 12.07 -21.94
N LEU A 136 5.71 11.78 -21.67
CA LEU A 136 4.69 12.77 -21.37
C LEU A 136 4.28 12.68 -19.90
N LEU A 137 4.49 13.75 -19.16
CA LEU A 137 4.07 13.88 -17.77
C LEU A 137 2.63 14.39 -17.73
N LYS A 138 1.77 13.63 -17.04
CA LYS A 138 0.37 13.97 -16.78
C LYS A 138 0.16 14.23 -15.30
N ARG A 139 -0.55 15.31 -14.97
CA ARG A 139 -0.96 15.66 -13.61
C ARG A 139 -1.81 14.55 -12.96
N LYS A 140 -1.51 14.22 -11.70
CA LYS A 140 -2.31 13.31 -10.86
C LYS A 140 -2.69 13.92 -9.52
N ILE A 141 -1.72 14.38 -8.76
CA ILE A 141 -1.92 14.99 -7.44
C ILE A 141 -1.19 16.31 -7.44
N VAL A 142 -1.85 17.38 -7.03
CA VAL A 142 -1.25 18.69 -6.80
C VAL A 142 -1.42 19.02 -5.32
N ILE A 143 -0.37 19.58 -4.73
CA ILE A 143 -0.38 20.11 -3.38
C ILE A 143 -0.44 21.62 -3.54
N ASP A 144 -1.63 22.16 -3.33
CA ASP A 144 -1.80 23.62 -3.21
C ASP A 144 -1.45 24.02 -1.78
N GLU A 145 -0.67 25.10 -1.66
CA GLU A 145 -0.48 25.82 -0.39
C GLU A 145 -1.65 26.76 -0.15
#